data_3404562805cf8c90a9f0277d643d28f4
#
_entry.id   3404562805cf8c90a9f0277d643d28f4
#
_cell.length_a   1.000
_cell.length_b   1.000
_cell.length_c   1.000
_cell.angle_alpha   90.00
_cell.angle_beta   90.00
_cell.angle_gamma   90.00
#
_symmetry.space_group_name_H-M   'P 1'
#
loop_
_entity.id
_entity.type
_entity.pdbx_description
1 polymer ?
#
loop_
_entity_poly.entity_id
_entity_poly.type
_entity_poly.pdbx_seq_one_letter_code
_entity_poly.pdbx_strand_id
1 'polypeptide(L)'
;MTKIYASEQRFWGENDSQTIQNAVNYAEETGLGEVIIPRFNDRTGKALWDLPEAVLLPSDMTIILDGCHLRHADDSHDNLFRNRNMWTDLGKTMEGEQHDIRIIGHGNAWIDGGKHNGVFEQTHRDHPGKYRGMIWQIPLNFSNVRNMEIRGIKFFETRYWALCFHYCRWVLLSDLHFENSGLYENQDGIDLRCGCEYFTIQNITGWTGDDVVALTAMAWGNSAALKVEGKTWDTHDITIKNIIASSHGCGIIRFLVEGGAREYNLTVDGIKDITQSVSGTALLIGTSDNHFADPPHQMTDFKNVVIRNVTTCSQRAISIGETCRDVLIENVTTYGPNQVAVRFYDNFECENLTIRNLTCRSQKGCLDSVFWMGKNPERRLKHFKVENVLVASTDYVFRCTEFPVDNLIVEEINKGWFIDEKIKLPSAYGRYHYMAYGKILDDCRPKDNRYDGTLKTPAELAAE
;
A
#
# COMPACT_ATOMS: atom_id res chain seq x y z
N MET A 1 6.50 -12.58 -37.85
CA MET A 1 7.00 -11.30 -37.24
C MET A 1 8.45 -11.49 -36.88
N THR A 2 9.30 -10.54 -37.22
CA THR A 2 10.72 -10.55 -36.86
C THR A 2 10.83 -10.24 -35.38
N LYS A 3 11.40 -11.17 -34.59
CA LYS A 3 11.63 -10.95 -33.15
C LYS A 3 12.99 -10.27 -32.97
N ILE A 4 13.06 -9.32 -32.02
CA ILE A 4 14.29 -8.64 -31.64
C ILE A 4 14.73 -9.21 -30.29
N TYR A 5 15.89 -9.87 -30.27
CA TYR A 5 16.51 -10.33 -29.02
C TYR A 5 17.64 -9.40 -28.63
N ALA A 6 17.58 -8.87 -27.41
CA ALA A 6 18.62 -7.96 -26.89
C ALA A 6 20.02 -8.59 -26.87
N SER A 7 20.14 -9.93 -26.83
CA SER A 7 21.42 -10.65 -26.85
C SER A 7 22.10 -10.67 -28.21
N GLU A 8 21.44 -10.27 -29.29
CA GLU A 8 22.03 -10.30 -30.64
C GLU A 8 23.27 -9.41 -30.74
N GLN A 9 24.35 -9.88 -31.35
CA GLN A 9 25.62 -9.20 -31.44
C GLN A 9 25.52 -7.76 -32.01
N ARG A 10 24.58 -7.53 -32.92
CA ARG A 10 24.36 -6.18 -33.49
C ARG A 10 23.94 -5.12 -32.49
N PHE A 11 23.46 -5.50 -31.30
CA PHE A 11 23.02 -4.59 -30.24
C PHE A 11 24.06 -4.45 -29.11
N TRP A 12 25.15 -5.19 -29.14
CA TRP A 12 26.13 -5.15 -28.06
C TRP A 12 26.68 -3.73 -27.86
N GLY A 13 26.57 -3.25 -26.64
CA GLY A 13 27.11 -1.98 -26.15
C GLY A 13 28.24 -2.22 -25.15
N GLU A 14 28.68 -1.15 -24.49
CA GLU A 14 29.75 -1.22 -23.49
C GLU A 14 29.31 -2.03 -22.25
N ASN A 15 28.02 -1.95 -21.92
CA ASN A 15 27.41 -2.67 -20.80
C ASN A 15 26.04 -3.26 -21.18
N ASP A 16 25.39 -3.93 -20.25
CA ASP A 16 24.11 -4.60 -20.51
C ASP A 16 22.96 -3.59 -20.68
N SER A 17 22.97 -2.45 -19.98
CA SER A 17 21.98 -1.40 -20.18
C SER A 17 22.02 -0.84 -21.60
N GLN A 18 23.21 -0.52 -22.11
CA GLN A 18 23.38 -0.03 -23.48
C GLN A 18 23.02 -1.08 -24.51
N THR A 19 23.34 -2.36 -24.25
CA THR A 19 22.96 -3.48 -25.12
C THR A 19 21.43 -3.57 -25.27
N ILE A 20 20.69 -3.50 -24.17
CA ILE A 20 19.23 -3.50 -24.20
C ILE A 20 18.72 -2.19 -24.83
N GLN A 21 19.31 -1.03 -24.50
CA GLN A 21 18.91 0.25 -25.07
C GLN A 21 19.06 0.28 -26.60
N ASN A 22 20.14 -0.29 -27.13
CA ASN A 22 20.33 -0.40 -28.58
C ASN A 22 19.24 -1.25 -29.25
N ALA A 23 18.82 -2.33 -28.63
CA ALA A 23 17.70 -3.15 -29.11
C ALA A 23 16.36 -2.38 -29.06
N VAL A 24 16.12 -1.63 -27.99
CA VAL A 24 14.95 -0.77 -27.81
C VAL A 24 14.91 0.33 -28.88
N ASN A 25 16.01 1.02 -29.13
CA ASN A 25 16.12 2.04 -30.16
C ASN A 25 15.84 1.46 -31.56
N TYR A 26 16.40 0.31 -31.86
CA TYR A 26 16.15 -0.39 -33.12
C TYR A 26 14.68 -0.80 -33.27
N ALA A 27 14.06 -1.29 -32.20
CA ALA A 27 12.64 -1.67 -32.22
C ALA A 27 11.73 -0.47 -32.48
N GLU A 28 12.05 0.68 -31.90
CA GLU A 28 11.36 1.96 -32.13
C GLU A 28 11.55 2.42 -33.59
N GLU A 29 12.78 2.50 -34.08
CA GLU A 29 13.12 2.97 -35.43
C GLU A 29 12.46 2.12 -36.52
N THR A 30 12.34 0.81 -36.29
CA THR A 30 11.72 -0.13 -37.23
C THR A 30 10.20 -0.27 -37.06
N GLY A 31 9.62 0.35 -36.04
CA GLY A 31 8.18 0.24 -35.70
C GLY A 31 7.77 -1.16 -35.25
N LEU A 32 8.71 -2.04 -34.86
CA LEU A 32 8.41 -3.39 -34.37
C LEU A 32 7.91 -3.38 -32.92
N GLY A 33 8.33 -2.41 -32.10
CA GLY A 33 7.79 -2.12 -30.78
C GLY A 33 7.93 -3.25 -29.74
N GLU A 34 8.73 -4.30 -30.00
CA GLU A 34 8.91 -5.42 -29.08
C GLU A 34 10.38 -5.83 -28.99
N VAL A 35 10.90 -5.94 -27.77
CA VAL A 35 12.25 -6.46 -27.47
C VAL A 35 12.17 -7.59 -26.47
N ILE A 36 12.83 -8.69 -26.77
CA ILE A 36 12.95 -9.85 -25.89
C ILE A 36 14.32 -9.82 -25.21
N ILE A 37 14.32 -9.81 -23.90
CA ILE A 37 15.52 -10.00 -23.07
C ILE A 37 15.55 -11.47 -22.67
N PRO A 38 16.38 -12.31 -23.33
CA PRO A 38 16.40 -13.74 -23.08
C PRO A 38 17.15 -14.06 -21.78
N ARG A 39 16.95 -15.28 -21.29
CA ARG A 39 17.63 -15.77 -20.11
C ARG A 39 19.16 -15.66 -20.22
N PHE A 40 19.70 -15.92 -21.39
CA PHE A 40 21.13 -15.95 -21.61
C PHE A 40 21.61 -14.67 -22.30
N ASN A 41 22.62 -14.06 -21.74
CA ASN A 41 23.27 -12.86 -22.26
C ASN A 41 24.48 -13.28 -23.08
N ASP A 42 24.34 -13.32 -24.41
CA ASP A 42 25.40 -13.79 -25.31
C ASP A 42 26.66 -12.90 -25.28
N ARG A 43 26.51 -11.62 -24.95
CA ARG A 43 27.62 -10.68 -24.81
C ARG A 43 28.57 -11.06 -23.67
N THR A 44 28.02 -11.48 -22.54
CA THR A 44 28.80 -11.80 -21.32
C THR A 44 29.01 -13.30 -21.12
N GLY A 45 28.26 -14.15 -21.83
CA GLY A 45 28.24 -15.60 -21.63
C GLY A 45 27.59 -16.03 -20.32
N LYS A 46 26.70 -15.20 -19.72
CA LYS A 46 26.07 -15.44 -18.41
C LYS A 46 24.55 -15.48 -18.51
N ALA A 47 23.91 -16.17 -17.58
CA ALA A 47 22.46 -16.11 -17.37
C ALA A 47 22.08 -14.94 -16.44
N LEU A 48 22.65 -13.78 -16.68
CA LEU A 48 22.50 -12.56 -15.89
C LEU A 48 22.66 -11.34 -16.80
N TRP A 49 21.80 -10.34 -16.59
CA TRP A 49 21.86 -9.01 -17.16
C TRP A 49 22.12 -8.01 -16.05
N ASP A 50 23.30 -7.40 -16.02
CA ASP A 50 23.78 -6.52 -14.95
C ASP A 50 23.71 -5.06 -15.41
N LEU A 51 22.73 -4.31 -14.92
CA LEU A 51 22.37 -2.99 -15.42
C LEU A 51 22.93 -1.87 -14.53
N PRO A 52 23.96 -1.14 -15.00
CA PRO A 52 24.52 0.01 -14.27
C PRO A 52 23.72 1.30 -14.44
N GLU A 53 22.88 1.41 -15.45
CA GLU A 53 22.08 2.59 -15.79
C GLU A 53 20.72 2.18 -16.34
N ALA A 54 19.78 3.13 -16.38
CA ALA A 54 18.42 2.82 -16.81
C ALA A 54 18.30 2.65 -18.32
N VAL A 55 17.49 1.66 -18.72
CA VAL A 55 16.96 1.57 -20.07
C VAL A 55 15.74 2.49 -20.20
N LEU A 56 15.77 3.40 -21.17
CA LEU A 56 14.75 4.42 -21.40
C LEU A 56 13.72 3.91 -22.43
N LEU A 57 12.49 3.73 -21.99
CA LEU A 57 11.42 3.19 -22.83
C LEU A 57 10.65 4.30 -23.54
N PRO A 58 10.54 4.23 -24.89
CA PRO A 58 9.64 5.10 -25.66
C PRO A 58 8.18 4.63 -25.52
N SER A 59 7.25 5.36 -26.13
CA SER A 59 5.88 4.88 -26.34
C SER A 59 5.85 3.68 -27.28
N ASP A 60 4.77 2.91 -27.25
CA ASP A 60 4.53 1.74 -28.10
C ASP A 60 5.61 0.65 -27.95
N MET A 61 6.13 0.46 -26.74
CA MET A 61 7.22 -0.48 -26.46
C MET A 61 6.80 -1.60 -25.54
N THR A 62 7.07 -2.83 -25.95
CA THR A 62 6.91 -4.04 -25.16
C THR A 62 8.27 -4.67 -24.86
N ILE A 63 8.57 -4.86 -23.59
CA ILE A 63 9.75 -5.61 -23.13
C ILE A 63 9.28 -6.96 -22.61
N ILE A 64 9.78 -8.03 -23.24
CA ILE A 64 9.56 -9.40 -22.78
C ILE A 64 10.78 -9.87 -21.99
N LEU A 65 10.59 -10.14 -20.72
CA LEU A 65 11.59 -10.75 -19.85
C LEU A 65 11.45 -12.28 -19.95
N ASP A 66 12.16 -12.92 -20.87
CA ASP A 66 12.01 -14.34 -21.17
C ASP A 66 12.91 -15.21 -20.27
N GLY A 67 12.41 -15.47 -19.06
CA GLY A 67 13.11 -16.24 -18.03
C GLY A 67 14.44 -15.62 -17.60
N CYS A 68 14.63 -14.35 -17.84
CA CYS A 68 15.88 -13.65 -17.57
C CYS A 68 16.00 -13.18 -16.11
N HIS A 69 17.22 -12.99 -15.67
CA HIS A 69 17.59 -12.39 -14.42
C HIS A 69 18.22 -11.02 -14.71
N LEU A 70 17.48 -9.96 -14.39
CA LEU A 70 17.97 -8.57 -14.42
C LEU A 70 18.43 -8.19 -13.03
N ARG A 71 19.57 -7.50 -12.92
CA ARG A 71 20.09 -7.06 -11.63
C ARG A 71 20.55 -5.61 -11.70
N HIS A 72 20.32 -4.85 -10.64
CA HIS A 72 21.05 -3.61 -10.42
C HIS A 72 22.55 -3.92 -10.25
N ALA A 73 23.38 -3.36 -11.09
CA ALA A 73 24.83 -3.43 -10.90
C ALA A 73 25.23 -2.83 -9.54
N ASP A 74 26.28 -3.37 -8.92
CA ASP A 74 26.64 -3.04 -7.53
C ASP A 74 26.78 -1.53 -7.28
N ASP A 75 27.39 -0.82 -8.21
CA ASP A 75 27.62 0.64 -8.11
C ASP A 75 26.56 1.48 -8.84
N SER A 76 25.45 0.87 -9.26
CA SER A 76 24.37 1.59 -9.93
C SER A 76 23.67 2.58 -8.99
N HIS A 77 23.41 3.78 -9.48
CA HIS A 77 22.62 4.84 -8.88
C HIS A 77 21.53 5.31 -9.85
N ASP A 78 20.92 4.39 -10.57
CA ASP A 78 19.87 4.66 -11.54
C ASP A 78 18.79 3.58 -11.48
N ASN A 79 17.63 3.83 -12.10
CA ASN A 79 16.57 2.83 -12.27
C ASN A 79 17.05 1.68 -13.19
N LEU A 80 16.32 0.57 -13.27
CA LEU A 80 16.53 -0.41 -14.34
C LEU A 80 15.74 -0.03 -15.59
N PHE A 81 14.47 0.33 -15.42
CA PHE A 81 13.63 0.86 -16.49
C PHE A 81 12.88 2.10 -16.02
N ARG A 82 12.79 3.09 -16.88
CA ARG A 82 11.88 4.22 -16.78
C ARG A 82 11.42 4.67 -18.17
N ASN A 83 10.33 5.39 -18.22
CA ASN A 83 9.94 5.99 -19.47
C ASN A 83 10.86 7.16 -19.85
N ARG A 84 11.10 7.33 -21.14
CA ARG A 84 12.13 8.24 -21.69
C ARG A 84 11.93 9.68 -21.26
N ASN A 85 10.69 10.14 -21.21
CA ASN A 85 10.39 11.54 -20.90
C ASN A 85 10.41 11.89 -19.41
N MET A 86 10.48 10.90 -18.51
CA MET A 86 10.24 11.07 -17.07
C MET A 86 10.95 12.29 -16.44
N TRP A 87 12.24 12.49 -16.72
CA TRP A 87 13.03 13.57 -16.12
C TRP A 87 13.31 14.74 -17.08
N THR A 88 12.58 14.81 -18.18
CA THR A 88 12.68 15.90 -19.15
C THR A 88 11.58 16.95 -18.92
N ASP A 89 11.79 18.15 -19.44
CA ASP A 89 10.73 19.18 -19.37
C ASP A 89 9.49 18.77 -20.16
N LEU A 90 9.66 18.05 -21.28
CA LEU A 90 8.55 17.48 -22.05
C LEU A 90 7.71 16.52 -21.20
N GLY A 91 8.35 15.67 -20.37
CA GLY A 91 7.65 14.72 -19.50
C GLY A 91 6.76 15.38 -18.43
N LYS A 92 6.92 16.68 -18.20
CA LYS A 92 6.10 17.48 -17.26
C LYS A 92 4.92 18.17 -17.94
N THR A 93 4.67 17.87 -19.19
CA THR A 93 3.57 18.44 -19.98
C THR A 93 2.58 17.37 -20.40
N MET A 94 1.36 17.78 -20.77
CA MET A 94 0.36 16.86 -21.34
C MET A 94 0.80 16.29 -22.70
N GLU A 95 1.56 17.05 -23.51
CA GLU A 95 2.10 16.60 -24.78
C GLU A 95 3.18 15.53 -24.63
N GLY A 96 3.91 15.57 -23.53
CA GLY A 96 4.95 14.59 -23.20
C GLY A 96 4.43 13.29 -22.59
N GLU A 97 3.11 13.12 -22.48
CA GLU A 97 2.53 11.87 -22.00
C GLU A 97 2.90 10.71 -22.94
N GLN A 98 3.66 9.74 -22.42
CA GLN A 98 3.97 8.51 -23.15
C GLN A 98 2.83 7.49 -23.03
N HIS A 99 2.85 6.47 -23.84
CA HIS A 99 1.75 5.50 -23.88
C HIS A 99 2.17 4.12 -24.36
N ASP A 100 1.32 3.13 -24.07
CA ASP A 100 1.43 1.76 -24.58
C ASP A 100 2.79 1.13 -24.25
N ILE A 101 3.20 1.21 -22.99
CA ILE A 101 4.43 0.58 -22.48
C ILE A 101 4.07 -0.70 -21.73
N ARG A 102 4.71 -1.80 -22.10
CA ARG A 102 4.49 -3.10 -21.46
C ARG A 102 5.80 -3.72 -21.01
N ILE A 103 5.84 -4.32 -19.81
CA ILE A 103 6.95 -5.15 -19.33
C ILE A 103 6.36 -6.46 -18.84
N ILE A 104 6.65 -7.53 -19.57
CA ILE A 104 6.00 -8.83 -19.40
C ILE A 104 7.03 -9.90 -19.08
N GLY A 105 6.94 -10.48 -17.90
CA GLY A 105 7.73 -11.63 -17.50
C GLY A 105 7.14 -12.94 -18.03
N HIS A 106 7.96 -13.74 -18.65
CA HIS A 106 7.64 -15.12 -18.99
C HIS A 106 8.53 -16.09 -18.20
N GLY A 107 7.97 -17.21 -17.80
CA GLY A 107 8.70 -18.23 -17.05
C GLY A 107 9.21 -17.67 -15.69
N ASN A 108 10.50 -17.78 -15.44
CA ASN A 108 11.13 -17.31 -14.21
C ASN A 108 11.88 -15.98 -14.46
N ALA A 109 11.13 -14.93 -14.70
CA ALA A 109 11.68 -13.58 -14.88
C ALA A 109 11.91 -12.90 -13.51
N TRP A 110 13.15 -12.44 -13.27
CA TRP A 110 13.58 -11.84 -12.01
C TRP A 110 14.08 -10.42 -12.21
N ILE A 111 13.76 -9.55 -11.27
CA ILE A 111 14.40 -8.26 -11.06
C ILE A 111 15.01 -8.27 -9.66
N ASP A 112 16.31 -8.09 -9.58
CA ASP A 112 17.14 -8.23 -8.39
C ASP A 112 17.80 -6.87 -8.06
N GLY A 113 17.66 -6.43 -6.82
CA GLY A 113 18.28 -5.20 -6.32
C GLY A 113 19.82 -5.26 -6.29
N GLY A 114 20.40 -6.47 -6.42
CA GLY A 114 21.84 -6.66 -6.31
C GLY A 114 22.38 -6.30 -4.93
N LYS A 115 23.67 -6.01 -4.86
CA LYS A 115 24.27 -5.51 -3.63
C LYS A 115 23.77 -4.09 -3.35
N HIS A 116 23.36 -3.83 -2.12
CA HIS A 116 22.98 -2.48 -1.71
C HIS A 116 24.16 -1.52 -1.83
N ASN A 117 23.95 -0.39 -2.48
CA ASN A 117 24.99 0.59 -2.79
C ASN A 117 25.30 1.57 -1.63
N GLY A 118 24.72 1.35 -0.44
CA GLY A 118 24.94 2.18 0.74
C GLY A 118 24.14 3.50 0.79
N VAL A 119 23.26 3.75 -0.19
CA VAL A 119 22.41 4.94 -0.18
C VAL A 119 21.08 4.62 0.51
N PHE A 120 20.98 5.00 1.77
CA PHE A 120 19.77 4.95 2.58
C PHE A 120 19.12 6.32 2.64
N GLU A 121 17.90 6.40 3.12
CA GLU A 121 17.18 7.66 3.27
C GLU A 121 17.96 8.64 4.17
N GLN A 122 18.49 8.17 5.29
CA GLN A 122 19.33 8.97 6.17
C GLN A 122 20.61 9.40 5.50
N THR A 123 21.27 8.51 4.76
CA THR A 123 22.49 8.83 4.00
C THR A 123 22.25 9.94 2.98
N HIS A 124 21.09 9.91 2.32
CA HIS A 124 20.70 10.94 1.36
C HIS A 124 20.42 12.28 2.05
N ARG A 125 19.75 12.26 3.20
CA ARG A 125 19.49 13.47 4.01
C ARG A 125 20.78 14.09 4.55
N ASP A 126 21.69 13.27 5.04
CA ASP A 126 22.96 13.73 5.63
C ASP A 126 23.94 14.31 4.57
N HIS A 127 23.77 13.90 3.33
CA HIS A 127 24.64 14.31 2.23
C HIS A 127 23.85 14.83 1.02
N PRO A 128 23.10 15.94 1.17
CA PRO A 128 22.27 16.46 0.09
C PRO A 128 23.11 16.83 -1.14
N GLY A 129 22.71 16.33 -2.30
CA GLY A 129 23.41 16.58 -3.56
C GLY A 129 24.60 15.66 -3.86
N LYS A 130 25.06 14.85 -2.91
CA LYS A 130 26.14 13.87 -3.14
C LYS A 130 25.66 12.65 -3.92
N TYR A 131 24.45 12.21 -3.62
CA TYR A 131 23.82 11.08 -4.28
C TYR A 131 22.56 11.54 -5.03
N ARG A 132 22.21 10.86 -6.11
CA ARG A 132 20.86 10.97 -6.66
C ARG A 132 19.87 10.52 -5.58
N GLY A 133 18.69 11.14 -5.50
CA GLY A 133 17.67 10.80 -4.51
C GLY A 133 17.26 9.34 -4.54
N MET A 134 16.61 8.86 -3.48
CA MET A 134 16.17 7.46 -3.34
C MET A 134 15.33 6.97 -4.52
N ILE A 135 14.55 7.85 -5.14
CA ILE A 135 13.75 7.55 -6.33
C ILE A 135 14.57 6.97 -7.51
N TRP A 136 15.87 7.19 -7.55
CA TRP A 136 16.77 6.60 -8.53
C TRP A 136 17.22 5.17 -8.19
N GLN A 137 16.84 4.66 -7.00
CA GLN A 137 17.10 3.27 -6.60
C GLN A 137 15.94 2.32 -6.97
N ILE A 138 14.83 2.86 -7.45
CA ILE A 138 13.64 2.11 -7.80
C ILE A 138 13.88 1.35 -9.11
N PRO A 139 13.73 0.02 -9.16
CA PRO A 139 13.91 -0.73 -10.39
C PRO A 139 13.02 -0.28 -11.54
N LEU A 140 11.71 -0.18 -11.29
CA LEU A 140 10.71 0.21 -12.29
C LEU A 140 10.04 1.52 -11.89
N ASN A 141 10.34 2.61 -12.58
CA ASN A 141 9.91 3.95 -12.19
C ASN A 141 9.33 4.71 -13.39
N PHE A 142 8.07 5.12 -13.30
CA PHE A 142 7.34 5.71 -14.42
C PHE A 142 6.61 6.99 -14.02
N SER A 143 6.62 7.96 -14.93
CA SER A 143 5.88 9.21 -14.75
C SER A 143 5.23 9.65 -16.07
N ASN A 144 3.98 10.09 -15.97
CA ASN A 144 3.22 10.61 -17.11
C ASN A 144 3.09 9.59 -18.26
N VAL A 145 2.61 8.39 -17.92
CA VAL A 145 2.39 7.31 -18.91
C VAL A 145 0.93 6.85 -18.85
N ARG A 146 0.31 6.64 -20.00
CA ARG A 146 -1.00 6.02 -20.11
C ARG A 146 -0.95 4.67 -20.80
N ASN A 147 -1.90 3.80 -20.45
CA ASN A 147 -2.02 2.44 -21.01
C ASN A 147 -0.74 1.62 -20.82
N MET A 148 -0.50 1.21 -19.57
CA MET A 148 0.68 0.44 -19.20
C MET A 148 0.28 -0.93 -18.66
N GLU A 149 1.11 -1.94 -18.93
CA GLU A 149 0.96 -3.27 -18.38
C GLU A 149 2.31 -3.79 -17.84
N ILE A 150 2.34 -4.21 -16.56
CA ILE A 150 3.51 -4.87 -15.96
C ILE A 150 3.00 -6.14 -15.29
N ARG A 151 3.51 -7.31 -15.69
CA ARG A 151 3.06 -8.59 -15.14
C ARG A 151 4.07 -9.71 -15.22
N GLY A 152 3.86 -10.74 -14.37
CA GLY A 152 4.59 -12.00 -14.42
C GLY A 152 6.04 -11.90 -13.95
N ILE A 153 6.36 -10.94 -13.07
CA ILE A 153 7.73 -10.62 -12.65
C ILE A 153 7.91 -10.90 -11.16
N LYS A 154 9.06 -11.45 -10.80
CA LYS A 154 9.52 -11.57 -9.43
C LYS A 154 10.53 -10.49 -9.10
N PHE A 155 10.38 -9.89 -7.94
CA PHE A 155 11.32 -8.91 -7.39
C PHE A 155 12.03 -9.50 -6.18
N PHE A 156 13.33 -9.33 -6.14
CA PHE A 156 14.17 -9.89 -5.09
C PHE A 156 15.11 -8.82 -4.52
N GLU A 157 15.08 -8.64 -3.19
CA GLU A 157 15.97 -7.74 -2.44
C GLU A 157 16.15 -6.36 -3.10
N THR A 158 15.05 -5.71 -3.44
CA THR A 158 15.10 -4.36 -4.02
C THR A 158 15.73 -3.38 -3.04
N ARG A 159 16.49 -2.41 -3.55
CA ARG A 159 17.22 -1.44 -2.70
C ARG A 159 16.31 -0.39 -2.08
N TYR A 160 15.15 -0.20 -2.67
CA TYR A 160 14.10 0.74 -2.30
C TYR A 160 12.78 0.21 -2.85
N TRP A 161 11.74 1.01 -3.03
CA TRP A 161 10.48 0.58 -3.65
C TRP A 161 10.72 -0.19 -4.95
N ALA A 162 9.99 -1.26 -5.18
CA ALA A 162 10.20 -2.07 -6.39
C ALA A 162 9.59 -1.41 -7.64
N LEU A 163 8.37 -0.87 -7.51
CA LEU A 163 7.67 -0.16 -8.58
C LEU A 163 7.16 1.18 -8.05
N CYS A 164 7.29 2.24 -8.87
CA CYS A 164 6.74 3.54 -8.51
C CYS A 164 6.12 4.24 -9.73
N PHE A 165 4.98 4.89 -9.51
CA PHE A 165 4.22 5.57 -10.55
C PHE A 165 3.84 6.99 -10.13
N HIS A 166 3.98 7.94 -11.05
CA HIS A 166 3.56 9.32 -10.91
C HIS A 166 2.74 9.74 -12.13
N TYR A 167 1.58 10.30 -11.95
CA TYR A 167 0.72 10.80 -13.05
C TYR A 167 0.44 9.80 -14.17
N CYS A 168 0.47 8.49 -13.84
CA CYS A 168 0.17 7.41 -14.75
C CYS A 168 -1.32 7.07 -14.74
N ARG A 169 -1.85 6.56 -15.86
CA ARG A 169 -3.25 6.19 -15.96
C ARG A 169 -3.51 5.00 -16.87
N TRP A 170 -4.60 4.27 -16.57
CA TRP A 170 -4.96 3.00 -17.23
C TRP A 170 -3.81 1.99 -17.16
N VAL A 171 -3.47 1.61 -15.94
CA VAL A 171 -2.34 0.73 -15.66
C VAL A 171 -2.83 -0.60 -15.10
N LEU A 172 -2.33 -1.69 -15.67
CA LEU A 172 -2.51 -3.05 -15.15
C LEU A 172 -1.20 -3.56 -14.54
N LEU A 173 -1.23 -3.86 -13.25
CA LEU A 173 -0.16 -4.55 -12.54
C LEU A 173 -0.70 -5.90 -12.09
N SER A 174 -0.13 -7.00 -12.58
CA SER A 174 -0.64 -8.32 -12.23
C SER A 174 0.43 -9.39 -12.13
N ASP A 175 0.13 -10.42 -11.33
CA ASP A 175 0.97 -11.59 -11.20
C ASP A 175 2.43 -11.23 -10.82
N LEU A 176 2.57 -10.35 -9.84
CA LEU A 176 3.85 -9.91 -9.30
C LEU A 176 4.15 -10.63 -7.98
N HIS A 177 5.43 -10.94 -7.78
CA HIS A 177 5.89 -11.62 -6.58
C HIS A 177 7.08 -10.89 -5.97
N PHE A 178 7.04 -10.61 -4.67
CA PHE A 178 8.08 -9.90 -3.94
C PHE A 178 8.77 -10.81 -2.94
N GLU A 179 10.10 -10.75 -2.88
CA GLU A 179 10.95 -11.44 -1.90
C GLU A 179 11.97 -10.45 -1.33
N ASN A 180 11.52 -9.55 -0.44
CA ASN A 180 12.34 -8.53 0.22
C ASN A 180 12.50 -8.86 1.71
N SER A 181 13.72 -9.03 2.18
CA SER A 181 14.00 -9.49 3.56
C SER A 181 13.67 -8.50 4.66
N GLY A 182 13.46 -7.23 4.34
CA GLY A 182 13.29 -6.15 5.32
C GLY A 182 14.60 -5.75 6.00
N LEU A 183 15.74 -6.12 5.43
CA LEU A 183 17.06 -5.66 5.90
C LEU A 183 17.31 -4.19 5.59
N TYR A 184 16.62 -3.66 4.61
CA TYR A 184 16.73 -2.28 4.17
C TYR A 184 15.40 -1.56 4.37
N GLU A 185 15.47 -0.30 4.74
CA GLU A 185 14.29 0.57 4.87
C GLU A 185 13.60 0.78 3.52
N ASN A 186 12.30 0.98 3.53
CA ASN A 186 11.53 1.29 2.33
C ASN A 186 11.65 0.23 1.20
N GLN A 187 11.66 -1.05 1.54
CA GLN A 187 11.57 -2.14 0.56
C GLN A 187 10.10 -2.46 0.24
N ASP A 188 9.37 -1.45 -0.26
CA ASP A 188 7.97 -1.57 -0.66
C ASP A 188 7.82 -2.38 -1.96
N GLY A 189 6.62 -2.85 -2.22
CA GLY A 189 6.28 -3.53 -3.46
C GLY A 189 5.87 -2.54 -4.55
N ILE A 190 4.71 -1.91 -4.39
CA ILE A 190 4.10 -1.05 -5.41
C ILE A 190 3.72 0.29 -4.78
N ASP A 191 4.23 1.37 -5.33
CA ASP A 191 3.93 2.73 -4.91
C ASP A 191 3.21 3.53 -5.98
N LEU A 192 1.99 3.95 -5.67
CA LEU A 192 1.25 4.93 -6.45
C LEU A 192 1.39 6.29 -5.77
N ARG A 193 2.09 7.19 -6.45
CA ARG A 193 2.26 8.57 -5.98
C ARG A 193 1.15 9.46 -6.56
N CYS A 194 1.34 10.77 -6.58
CA CYS A 194 0.34 11.70 -7.06
C CYS A 194 -0.05 11.50 -8.52
N GLY A 195 -1.32 11.80 -8.82
CA GLY A 195 -1.84 11.87 -10.18
C GLY A 195 -2.07 10.51 -10.84
N CYS A 196 -2.07 9.44 -10.08
CA CYS A 196 -2.33 8.09 -10.57
C CYS A 196 -3.84 7.83 -10.67
N GLU A 197 -4.32 7.35 -11.83
CA GLU A 197 -5.74 7.11 -12.05
C GLU A 197 -6.01 5.84 -12.88
N TYR A 198 -7.12 5.17 -12.61
CA TYR A 198 -7.53 3.95 -13.33
C TYR A 198 -6.50 2.83 -13.27
N PHE A 199 -6.03 2.48 -12.07
CA PHE A 199 -5.17 1.32 -11.86
C PHE A 199 -5.97 0.08 -11.52
N THR A 200 -5.51 -1.06 -12.03
CA THR A 200 -5.86 -2.40 -11.55
C THR A 200 -4.59 -3.10 -11.07
N ILE A 201 -4.54 -3.41 -9.78
CA ILE A 201 -3.44 -4.15 -9.13
C ILE A 201 -4.02 -5.47 -8.66
N GLN A 202 -3.49 -6.60 -9.16
CA GLN A 202 -4.07 -7.90 -8.84
C GLN A 202 -3.06 -9.05 -8.81
N ASN A 203 -3.40 -10.10 -8.04
CA ASN A 203 -2.58 -11.31 -7.94
C ASN A 203 -1.16 -11.00 -7.45
N ILE A 204 -1.05 -10.27 -6.36
CA ILE A 204 0.23 -9.92 -5.74
C ILE A 204 0.55 -10.93 -4.64
N THR A 205 1.78 -11.42 -4.63
CA THR A 205 2.22 -12.43 -3.66
C THR A 205 3.60 -12.11 -3.09
N GLY A 206 3.95 -12.76 -1.97
CA GLY A 206 5.29 -12.72 -1.39
C GLY A 206 5.40 -11.88 -0.12
N TRP A 207 6.54 -11.25 0.07
CA TRP A 207 6.81 -10.44 1.26
C TRP A 207 7.65 -9.21 0.93
N THR A 208 7.37 -8.13 1.63
CA THR A 208 8.06 -6.84 1.49
C THR A 208 8.70 -6.43 2.81
N GLY A 209 9.71 -5.60 2.73
CA GLY A 209 10.35 -4.99 3.91
C GLY A 209 9.50 -3.89 4.53
N ASP A 210 8.75 -3.18 3.69
CA ASP A 210 7.81 -2.12 4.05
C ASP A 210 6.44 -2.40 3.42
N ASP A 211 5.70 -1.43 2.91
CA ASP A 211 4.34 -1.63 2.37
C ASP A 211 4.31 -2.56 1.15
N VAL A 212 3.29 -3.43 1.04
CA VAL A 212 3.13 -4.27 -0.16
C VAL A 212 2.53 -3.45 -1.30
N VAL A 213 1.49 -2.67 -1.02
CA VAL A 213 0.92 -1.68 -1.95
C VAL A 213 0.69 -0.40 -1.18
N ALA A 214 1.34 0.67 -1.59
CA ALA A 214 1.18 2.00 -1.03
C ALA A 214 0.53 2.95 -2.03
N LEU A 215 -0.59 3.56 -1.66
CA LEU A 215 -1.15 4.73 -2.28
C LEU A 215 -0.72 5.91 -1.42
N THR A 216 0.15 6.75 -1.95
CA THR A 216 0.75 7.85 -1.20
C THR A 216 0.70 9.13 -2.02
N ALA A 217 -0.50 9.71 -2.09
CA ALA A 217 -0.75 10.95 -2.81
C ALA A 217 -0.20 12.15 -2.03
N MET A 218 1.08 12.42 -2.21
CA MET A 218 1.83 13.47 -1.49
C MET A 218 2.29 14.53 -2.47
N ALA A 219 1.71 15.73 -2.41
CA ALA A 219 1.96 16.84 -3.35
C ALA A 219 3.27 17.61 -3.08
N TRP A 220 4.33 16.91 -2.70
CA TRP A 220 5.66 17.47 -2.41
C TRP A 220 6.80 16.52 -2.81
N GLY A 221 8.03 16.89 -2.57
CA GLY A 221 9.20 16.07 -2.85
C GLY A 221 9.31 15.66 -4.32
N ASN A 222 9.50 14.37 -4.57
CA ASN A 222 9.66 13.83 -5.92
C ASN A 222 8.38 13.99 -6.77
N SER A 223 7.20 13.88 -6.17
CA SER A 223 5.94 14.13 -6.87
C SER A 223 5.84 15.57 -7.39
N ALA A 224 6.31 16.55 -6.59
CA ALA A 224 6.38 17.95 -7.04
C ALA A 224 7.40 18.16 -8.15
N ALA A 225 8.56 17.51 -8.08
CA ALA A 225 9.59 17.58 -9.11
C ALA A 225 9.13 16.99 -10.46
N LEU A 226 8.22 16.02 -10.43
CA LEU A 226 7.62 15.36 -11.59
C LEU A 226 6.24 15.91 -11.95
N LYS A 227 5.79 17.01 -11.36
CA LYS A 227 4.47 17.57 -11.60
C LYS A 227 4.22 17.78 -13.08
N VAL A 228 3.15 17.18 -13.56
CA VAL A 228 2.67 17.37 -14.94
C VAL A 228 1.71 18.55 -14.96
N GLU A 229 2.01 19.53 -15.77
CA GLU A 229 1.13 20.70 -15.95
C GLU A 229 -0.23 20.27 -16.49
N GLY A 230 -1.30 20.75 -15.87
CA GLY A 230 -2.67 20.39 -16.22
C GLY A 230 -3.21 19.12 -15.57
N LYS A 231 -2.38 18.24 -14.96
CA LYS A 231 -2.86 17.10 -14.18
C LYS A 231 -3.05 17.47 -12.70
N THR A 232 -4.03 16.83 -12.04
CA THR A 232 -4.24 16.98 -10.59
C THR A 232 -3.18 16.20 -9.78
N TRP A 233 -3.14 16.45 -8.48
CA TRP A 233 -2.34 15.64 -7.55
C TRP A 233 -3.07 14.36 -7.12
N ASP A 234 -4.35 14.24 -7.45
CA ASP A 234 -5.24 13.23 -6.92
C ASP A 234 -4.91 11.83 -7.47
N THR A 235 -4.98 10.84 -6.59
CA THR A 235 -4.88 9.42 -6.95
C THR A 235 -6.27 8.80 -6.77
N HIS A 236 -6.85 8.24 -7.84
CA HIS A 236 -8.23 7.80 -7.80
C HIS A 236 -8.59 6.70 -8.81
N ASP A 237 -9.78 6.12 -8.63
CA ASP A 237 -10.29 5.02 -9.46
C ASP A 237 -9.32 3.83 -9.49
N ILE A 238 -8.87 3.41 -8.29
CA ILE A 238 -7.91 2.34 -8.10
C ILE A 238 -8.64 1.07 -7.62
N THR A 239 -8.34 -0.05 -8.25
CA THR A 239 -8.82 -1.38 -7.85
C THR A 239 -7.65 -2.27 -7.47
N ILE A 240 -7.63 -2.75 -6.22
CA ILE A 240 -6.63 -3.68 -5.69
C ILE A 240 -7.35 -4.97 -5.33
N LYS A 241 -6.88 -6.12 -5.82
CA LYS A 241 -7.55 -7.39 -5.54
C LYS A 241 -6.60 -8.58 -5.51
N ASN A 242 -6.99 -9.58 -4.71
CA ASN A 242 -6.28 -10.85 -4.62
C ASN A 242 -4.80 -10.67 -4.22
N ILE A 243 -4.57 -10.16 -3.01
CA ILE A 243 -3.25 -9.99 -2.42
C ILE A 243 -3.01 -11.11 -1.39
N ILE A 244 -1.94 -11.88 -1.54
CA ILE A 244 -1.50 -12.89 -0.57
C ILE A 244 -0.05 -12.56 -0.21
N ALA A 245 0.14 -11.78 0.84
CA ALA A 245 1.46 -11.23 1.14
C ALA A 245 1.69 -11.01 2.63
N SER A 246 2.93 -10.69 2.98
CA SER A 246 3.31 -10.20 4.29
C SER A 246 4.17 -8.94 4.17
N SER A 247 4.13 -8.11 5.20
CA SER A 247 5.00 -6.95 5.38
C SER A 247 5.82 -7.11 6.64
N HIS A 248 7.10 -6.73 6.61
CA HIS A 248 7.96 -6.79 7.79
C HIS A 248 7.74 -5.65 8.76
N GLY A 249 7.40 -4.46 8.30
CA GLY A 249 7.38 -3.28 9.14
C GLY A 249 6.14 -2.40 9.06
N CYS A 250 5.39 -2.44 7.98
CA CYS A 250 4.34 -1.47 7.70
C CYS A 250 3.00 -2.12 7.31
N GLY A 251 2.43 -1.83 6.16
CA GLY A 251 1.10 -2.25 5.75
C GLY A 251 1.08 -3.27 4.61
N ILE A 252 0.03 -4.11 4.57
CA ILE A 252 -0.26 -4.81 3.32
C ILE A 252 -0.82 -3.80 2.31
N ILE A 253 -1.73 -2.95 2.76
CA ILE A 253 -2.19 -1.80 1.97
C ILE A 253 -2.04 -0.55 2.84
N ARG A 254 -1.39 0.46 2.29
CA ARG A 254 -1.26 1.79 2.88
C ARG A 254 -1.98 2.82 2.03
N PHE A 255 -2.68 3.74 2.69
CA PHE A 255 -3.25 4.94 2.10
C PHE A 255 -2.71 6.16 2.86
N LEU A 256 -2.25 7.16 2.14
CA LEU A 256 -1.70 8.37 2.73
C LEU A 256 -1.88 9.56 1.79
N VAL A 257 -2.63 10.54 2.22
CA VAL A 257 -2.81 11.80 1.49
C VAL A 257 -2.10 12.94 2.16
N GLU A 258 -1.56 13.88 1.38
CA GLU A 258 -0.83 15.01 1.91
C GLU A 258 -0.66 16.16 0.93
N GLY A 259 -0.44 17.37 1.47
CA GLY A 259 -0.15 18.55 0.65
C GLY A 259 -1.31 18.99 -0.25
N GLY A 260 -2.56 18.66 0.10
CA GLY A 260 -3.75 18.98 -0.68
C GLY A 260 -4.04 18.01 -1.84
N ALA A 261 -3.31 16.90 -1.92
CA ALA A 261 -3.68 15.77 -2.79
C ALA A 261 -4.88 15.02 -2.20
N ARG A 262 -5.56 14.21 -3.01
CA ARG A 262 -6.72 13.42 -2.59
C ARG A 262 -6.61 11.99 -3.08
N GLU A 263 -7.19 11.07 -2.30
CA GLU A 263 -7.40 9.68 -2.70
C GLU A 263 -8.90 9.35 -2.63
N TYR A 264 -9.48 8.86 -3.73
CA TYR A 264 -10.90 8.56 -3.76
C TYR A 264 -11.28 7.51 -4.82
N ASN A 265 -12.49 6.95 -4.70
CA ASN A 265 -12.97 5.87 -5.56
C ASN A 265 -12.03 4.65 -5.52
N LEU A 266 -11.71 4.19 -4.33
CA LEU A 266 -10.78 3.09 -4.12
C LEU A 266 -11.54 1.81 -3.77
N THR A 267 -11.16 0.71 -4.39
CA THR A 267 -11.70 -0.62 -4.08
C THR A 267 -10.57 -1.59 -3.76
N VAL A 268 -10.63 -2.20 -2.58
CA VAL A 268 -9.73 -3.29 -2.17
C VAL A 268 -10.57 -4.53 -1.91
N ASP A 269 -10.27 -5.63 -2.60
CA ASP A 269 -11.03 -6.87 -2.50
C ASP A 269 -10.13 -8.10 -2.45
N GLY A 270 -10.15 -8.79 -1.32
CA GLY A 270 -9.41 -10.03 -1.16
C GLY A 270 -7.95 -9.83 -0.74
N ILE A 271 -7.75 -9.61 0.55
CA ILE A 271 -6.43 -9.62 1.19
C ILE A 271 -6.32 -10.87 2.06
N LYS A 272 -5.29 -11.63 1.84
CA LYS A 272 -4.81 -12.65 2.77
C LYS A 272 -3.43 -12.23 3.27
N ASP A 273 -3.42 -11.55 4.39
CA ASP A 273 -2.21 -11.19 5.09
C ASP A 273 -1.63 -12.42 5.81
N ILE A 274 -0.42 -12.79 5.45
CA ILE A 274 0.30 -13.95 6.01
C ILE A 274 1.44 -13.52 6.95
N THR A 275 1.45 -12.25 7.36
CA THR A 275 2.45 -11.71 8.30
C THR A 275 2.42 -12.48 9.62
N GLN A 276 3.58 -12.95 10.06
CA GLN A 276 3.72 -13.67 11.32
C GLN A 276 4.43 -12.85 12.41
N SER A 277 4.77 -11.60 12.10
CA SER A 277 5.47 -10.74 13.05
C SER A 277 4.51 -10.07 14.02
N VAL A 278 5.00 -9.72 15.20
CA VAL A 278 4.27 -8.95 16.20
C VAL A 278 4.19 -7.44 15.87
N SER A 279 4.72 -7.05 14.73
CA SER A 279 4.66 -5.70 14.19
C SER A 279 3.92 -5.71 12.85
N GLY A 280 3.33 -4.62 12.48
CA GLY A 280 2.64 -4.48 11.20
C GLY A 280 1.14 -4.29 11.32
N THR A 281 0.58 -3.85 10.22
CA THR A 281 -0.85 -3.55 10.07
C THR A 281 -1.30 -4.04 8.71
N ALA A 282 -2.43 -4.73 8.61
CA ALA A 282 -2.90 -5.15 7.30
C ALA A 282 -3.40 -3.96 6.46
N LEU A 283 -4.22 -3.11 7.06
CA LEU A 283 -4.77 -1.91 6.43
C LEU A 283 -4.33 -0.68 7.21
N LEU A 284 -3.44 0.11 6.63
CA LEU A 284 -2.95 1.35 7.22
C LEU A 284 -3.53 2.56 6.47
N ILE A 285 -4.52 3.20 7.07
CA ILE A 285 -5.21 4.36 6.52
C ILE A 285 -4.69 5.60 7.25
N GLY A 286 -3.83 6.37 6.60
CA GLY A 286 -3.12 7.50 7.20
C GLY A 286 -1.92 7.11 8.05
N THR A 287 -1.51 7.98 8.94
CA THR A 287 -0.39 7.78 9.87
C THR A 287 -0.76 7.98 11.33
N SER A 288 0.10 7.52 12.23
CA SER A 288 -0.10 7.65 13.69
C SER A 288 0.10 9.07 14.24
N ASP A 289 0.77 9.90 13.52
CA ASP A 289 1.19 11.24 13.90
C ASP A 289 0.97 12.21 12.74
N ASN A 290 0.65 13.43 13.06
CA ASN A 290 0.55 14.52 12.08
C ASN A 290 1.88 14.82 11.36
N HIS A 291 2.73 13.83 11.23
CA HIS A 291 4.05 13.99 10.66
C HIS A 291 4.01 14.58 9.25
N PHE A 292 2.88 14.38 8.61
CA PHE A 292 2.63 14.78 7.24
C PHE A 292 1.39 15.68 7.06
N ALA A 293 0.76 16.20 8.11
CA ALA A 293 -0.49 16.95 7.99
C ALA A 293 -0.27 18.47 7.89
N ASP A 294 0.24 18.95 6.77
CA ASP A 294 0.28 20.38 6.45
C ASP A 294 -0.09 20.61 4.97
N PRO A 295 -1.24 21.16 4.62
CA PRO A 295 -2.32 21.64 5.51
C PRO A 295 -3.12 20.52 6.18
N PRO A 296 -3.92 20.81 7.21
CA PRO A 296 -4.79 19.82 7.83
C PRO A 296 -5.71 19.13 6.83
N HIS A 297 -5.81 17.82 6.91
CA HIS A 297 -6.62 17.01 6.00
C HIS A 297 -8.11 17.34 6.15
N GLN A 298 -8.83 17.29 5.04
CA GLN A 298 -10.26 17.53 4.95
C GLN A 298 -11.02 16.24 4.67
N MET A 299 -12.29 16.19 5.01
CA MET A 299 -13.18 15.06 4.75
C MET A 299 -13.25 14.64 3.28
N THR A 300 -12.86 15.52 2.37
CA THR A 300 -12.86 15.28 0.92
C THR A 300 -11.57 14.66 0.41
N ASP A 301 -10.52 14.63 1.23
CA ASP A 301 -9.19 14.22 0.79
C ASP A 301 -9.06 12.71 0.70
N PHE A 302 -9.74 11.98 1.60
CA PHE A 302 -9.84 10.53 1.52
C PHE A 302 -11.32 10.10 1.59
N LYS A 303 -11.88 9.61 0.48
CA LYS A 303 -13.32 9.30 0.40
C LYS A 303 -13.70 8.25 -0.63
N ASN A 304 -14.93 7.72 -0.52
CA ASN A 304 -15.48 6.71 -1.42
C ASN A 304 -14.57 5.47 -1.50
N VAL A 305 -14.33 4.84 -0.38
CA VAL A 305 -13.42 3.70 -0.25
C VAL A 305 -14.18 2.46 0.19
N VAL A 306 -14.00 1.38 -0.54
CA VAL A 306 -14.56 0.06 -0.20
C VAL A 306 -13.42 -0.93 -0.01
N ILE A 307 -13.32 -1.50 1.19
CA ILE A 307 -12.35 -2.53 1.53
C ILE A 307 -13.10 -3.75 2.00
N ARG A 308 -12.87 -4.91 1.38
CA ARG A 308 -13.59 -6.12 1.73
C ARG A 308 -12.77 -7.40 1.59
N ASN A 309 -13.25 -8.44 2.28
CA ASN A 309 -12.67 -9.78 2.21
C ASN A 309 -11.21 -9.80 2.68
N VAL A 310 -10.96 -9.31 3.90
CA VAL A 310 -9.64 -9.23 4.51
C VAL A 310 -9.48 -10.34 5.56
N THR A 311 -8.42 -11.12 5.42
CA THR A 311 -7.99 -12.09 6.45
C THR A 311 -6.57 -11.76 6.87
N THR A 312 -6.35 -11.53 8.17
CA THR A 312 -5.07 -11.02 8.66
C THR A 312 -4.65 -11.61 10.00
N CYS A 313 -3.35 -11.77 10.19
CA CYS A 313 -2.71 -12.09 11.48
C CYS A 313 -1.75 -10.99 11.96
N SER A 314 -1.67 -9.88 11.29
CA SER A 314 -0.87 -8.72 11.73
C SER A 314 -1.26 -8.24 13.12
N GLN A 315 -0.35 -7.59 13.81
CA GLN A 315 -0.58 -7.04 15.16
C GLN A 315 -1.84 -6.17 15.21
N ARG A 316 -2.06 -5.37 14.17
CA ARG A 316 -3.27 -4.58 13.97
C ARG A 316 -3.91 -4.98 12.64
N ALA A 317 -5.18 -5.28 12.63
CA ALA A 317 -5.83 -5.58 11.37
C ALA A 317 -6.08 -4.30 10.57
N ILE A 318 -6.61 -3.27 11.23
CA ILE A 318 -6.95 -1.99 10.62
C ILE A 318 -6.41 -0.87 11.52
N SER A 319 -5.69 0.07 10.96
CA SER A 319 -5.31 1.31 11.62
C SER A 319 -5.85 2.49 10.83
N ILE A 320 -6.58 3.39 11.46
CA ILE A 320 -7.21 4.55 10.84
C ILE A 320 -6.67 5.81 11.52
N GLY A 321 -5.96 6.61 10.77
CA GLY A 321 -5.39 7.90 11.18
C GLY A 321 -5.60 8.99 10.13
N GLU A 322 -6.36 8.70 9.06
CA GLU A 322 -6.67 9.66 8.02
C GLU A 322 -8.07 10.25 8.20
N THR A 323 -8.22 11.55 7.99
CA THR A 323 -9.53 12.20 7.92
C THR A 323 -10.26 11.71 6.68
N CYS A 324 -11.43 11.08 6.87
CA CYS A 324 -12.06 10.31 5.82
C CYS A 324 -13.58 10.42 5.80
N ARG A 325 -14.17 10.15 4.62
CA ARG A 325 -15.62 10.11 4.45
C ARG A 325 -16.06 8.99 3.50
N ASP A 326 -17.24 8.43 3.77
CA ASP A 326 -17.84 7.39 2.94
C ASP A 326 -16.91 6.17 2.76
N VAL A 327 -16.50 5.58 3.87
CA VAL A 327 -15.60 4.40 3.92
C VAL A 327 -16.38 3.18 4.40
N LEU A 328 -16.36 2.12 3.61
CA LEU A 328 -16.90 0.81 3.96
C LEU A 328 -15.77 -0.20 4.11
N ILE A 329 -15.69 -0.84 5.28
CA ILE A 329 -14.79 -1.96 5.54
C ILE A 329 -15.65 -3.15 5.94
N GLU A 330 -15.60 -4.25 5.17
CA GLU A 330 -16.46 -5.40 5.41
C GLU A 330 -15.79 -6.75 5.24
N ASN A 331 -16.33 -7.76 5.92
CA ASN A 331 -15.85 -9.15 5.86
C ASN A 331 -14.36 -9.23 6.27
N VAL A 332 -14.04 -8.76 7.47
CA VAL A 332 -12.68 -8.79 8.02
C VAL A 332 -12.58 -9.93 9.04
N THR A 333 -11.60 -10.79 8.86
CA THR A 333 -11.28 -11.85 9.83
C THR A 333 -9.85 -11.68 10.36
N THR A 334 -9.73 -11.53 11.67
CA THR A 334 -8.43 -11.55 12.35
C THR A 334 -8.16 -12.91 13.00
N TYR A 335 -6.90 -13.32 13.01
CA TYR A 335 -6.50 -14.60 13.62
C TYR A 335 -5.07 -14.53 14.19
N GLY A 336 -4.63 -15.60 14.86
CA GLY A 336 -3.27 -15.72 15.37
C GLY A 336 -2.94 -14.66 16.44
N PRO A 337 -1.75 -14.05 16.40
CA PRO A 337 -1.28 -13.12 17.41
C PRO A 337 -1.84 -11.69 17.28
N ASN A 338 -2.89 -11.47 16.52
CA ASN A 338 -3.51 -10.15 16.38
C ASN A 338 -3.86 -9.56 17.76
N GLN A 339 -3.40 -8.33 18.01
CA GLN A 339 -3.57 -7.64 19.30
C GLN A 339 -4.69 -6.59 19.28
N VAL A 340 -4.91 -5.96 18.15
CA VAL A 340 -5.97 -4.95 17.97
C VAL A 340 -6.65 -5.17 16.63
N ALA A 341 -7.96 -5.33 16.62
CA ALA A 341 -8.67 -5.48 15.35
C ALA A 341 -8.79 -4.15 14.62
N VAL A 342 -9.22 -3.08 15.30
CA VAL A 342 -9.32 -1.74 14.71
C VAL A 342 -8.73 -0.71 15.64
N ARG A 343 -7.70 -0.01 15.18
CA ARG A 343 -7.07 1.09 15.90
C ARG A 343 -7.38 2.42 15.24
N PHE A 344 -7.85 3.36 16.03
CA PHE A 344 -8.02 4.76 15.64
C PHE A 344 -6.90 5.59 16.26
N TYR A 345 -6.24 6.40 15.45
CA TYR A 345 -5.22 7.34 15.91
C TYR A 345 -5.82 8.69 16.33
N ASP A 346 -5.01 9.57 16.89
CA ASP A 346 -5.48 10.78 17.55
C ASP A 346 -5.91 11.91 16.58
N ASN A 347 -5.55 11.83 15.32
CA ASN A 347 -5.48 13.01 14.44
C ASN A 347 -6.44 12.99 13.25
N PHE A 348 -7.55 12.30 13.32
CA PHE A 348 -8.46 12.20 12.20
C PHE A 348 -9.90 12.57 12.55
N GLU A 349 -10.65 12.95 11.54
CA GLU A 349 -12.10 13.05 11.57
C GLU A 349 -12.71 12.06 10.58
N CYS A 350 -13.89 11.56 10.90
CA CYS A 350 -14.53 10.58 10.04
C CYS A 350 -16.02 10.83 9.94
N GLU A 351 -16.56 10.75 8.72
CA GLU A 351 -17.98 10.80 8.45
C GLU A 351 -18.39 9.61 7.58
N ASN A 352 -19.48 8.92 7.97
CA ASN A 352 -19.98 7.72 7.26
C ASN A 352 -18.93 6.60 7.15
N LEU A 353 -18.27 6.23 8.24
CA LEU A 353 -17.46 5.01 8.31
C LEU A 353 -18.33 3.83 8.75
N THR A 354 -18.35 2.80 7.95
CA THR A 354 -19.01 1.54 8.32
C THR A 354 -17.99 0.40 8.37
N ILE A 355 -17.95 -0.30 9.50
CA ILE A 355 -17.19 -1.55 9.66
C ILE A 355 -18.20 -2.65 9.95
N ARG A 356 -18.31 -3.65 9.08
CA ARG A 356 -19.27 -4.74 9.25
C ARG A 356 -18.70 -6.13 8.96
N ASN A 357 -19.33 -7.14 9.58
CA ASN A 357 -18.88 -8.53 9.48
C ASN A 357 -17.44 -8.70 9.94
N LEU A 358 -17.10 -8.17 11.11
CA LEU A 358 -15.77 -8.30 11.72
C LEU A 358 -15.74 -9.55 12.58
N THR A 359 -14.86 -10.51 12.24
CA THR A 359 -14.69 -11.76 12.97
C THR A 359 -13.31 -11.81 13.62
N CYS A 360 -13.24 -11.73 14.92
CA CYS A 360 -12.00 -11.78 15.69
C CYS A 360 -11.77 -13.20 16.24
N ARG A 361 -10.87 -13.94 15.58
CA ARG A 361 -10.43 -15.30 15.97
C ARG A 361 -8.98 -15.31 16.46
N SER A 362 -8.55 -14.21 17.06
CA SER A 362 -7.21 -14.11 17.62
C SER A 362 -6.97 -15.19 18.68
N GLN A 363 -5.73 -15.61 18.83
CA GLN A 363 -5.36 -16.58 19.86
C GLN A 363 -5.74 -16.04 21.24
N LYS A 364 -6.23 -16.92 22.11
CA LYS A 364 -6.65 -16.54 23.47
C LYS A 364 -5.52 -15.80 24.20
N GLY A 365 -5.82 -14.64 24.75
CA GLY A 365 -4.88 -13.76 25.44
C GLY A 365 -4.03 -12.88 24.52
N CYS A 366 -4.21 -12.94 23.21
CA CYS A 366 -3.51 -12.06 22.28
C CYS A 366 -4.29 -10.78 21.93
N LEU A 367 -5.61 -10.88 21.76
CA LEU A 367 -6.43 -9.72 21.42
C LEU A 367 -6.65 -8.84 22.67
N ASP A 368 -5.94 -7.73 22.75
CA ASP A 368 -6.11 -6.72 23.79
C ASP A 368 -7.45 -6.00 23.63
N SER A 369 -7.75 -5.56 22.41
CA SER A 369 -9.00 -4.86 22.14
C SER A 369 -9.52 -5.08 20.72
N VAL A 370 -10.84 -5.11 20.58
CA VAL A 370 -11.46 -5.08 19.25
C VAL A 370 -11.30 -3.69 18.66
N PHE A 371 -11.67 -2.66 19.42
CA PHE A 371 -11.54 -1.26 19.01
C PHE A 371 -10.65 -0.51 20.00
N TRP A 372 -9.55 0.04 19.52
CA TRP A 372 -8.69 0.94 20.28
C TRP A 372 -8.82 2.35 19.74
N MET A 373 -9.32 3.26 20.55
CA MET A 373 -9.56 4.65 20.18
C MET A 373 -8.52 5.55 20.86
N GLY A 374 -7.84 6.35 20.08
CA GLY A 374 -6.84 7.31 20.55
C GLY A 374 -7.43 8.54 21.23
N LYS A 375 -6.57 9.48 21.61
CA LYS A 375 -6.95 10.76 22.24
C LYS A 375 -7.14 11.81 21.15
N ASN A 376 -8.33 12.35 21.01
CA ASN A 376 -8.53 13.59 20.28
C ASN A 376 -9.82 14.29 20.68
N PRO A 377 -9.81 15.17 21.69
CA PRO A 377 -11.02 15.85 22.17
C PRO A 377 -11.61 16.83 21.14
N GLU A 378 -10.85 17.25 20.15
CA GLU A 378 -11.30 18.20 19.13
C GLU A 378 -11.84 17.53 17.88
N ARG A 379 -11.55 16.25 17.67
CA ARG A 379 -11.93 15.50 16.47
C ARG A 379 -13.00 14.45 16.74
N ARG A 380 -13.83 14.15 15.75
CA ARG A 380 -15.06 13.37 15.96
C ARG A 380 -15.29 12.33 14.87
N LEU A 381 -15.89 11.22 15.32
CA LEU A 381 -16.52 10.23 14.44
C LEU A 381 -17.99 10.62 14.25
N LYS A 382 -18.40 10.96 13.04
CA LYS A 382 -19.79 11.21 12.68
C LYS A 382 -20.32 10.01 11.88
N HIS A 383 -21.50 9.52 12.26
CA HIS A 383 -22.12 8.37 11.58
C HIS A 383 -21.17 7.16 11.45
N PHE A 384 -20.44 6.87 12.52
CA PHE A 384 -19.67 5.64 12.60
C PHE A 384 -20.59 4.47 12.90
N LYS A 385 -20.58 3.45 12.04
CA LYS A 385 -21.44 2.28 12.15
C LYS A 385 -20.60 1.02 12.26
N VAL A 386 -20.89 0.20 13.26
CA VAL A 386 -20.31 -1.12 13.43
C VAL A 386 -21.42 -2.16 13.44
N GLU A 387 -21.34 -3.12 12.54
CA GLU A 387 -22.36 -4.15 12.37
C GLU A 387 -21.76 -5.55 12.42
N ASN A 388 -22.43 -6.47 13.06
CA ASN A 388 -22.13 -7.90 13.02
C ASN A 388 -20.67 -8.22 13.39
N VAL A 389 -20.32 -8.00 14.66
CA VAL A 389 -19.00 -8.28 15.20
C VAL A 389 -19.03 -9.60 15.98
N LEU A 390 -18.15 -10.53 15.61
CA LEU A 390 -17.95 -11.81 16.28
C LEU A 390 -16.57 -11.83 16.93
N VAL A 391 -16.51 -12.10 18.23
CA VAL A 391 -15.26 -12.12 18.96
C VAL A 391 -15.11 -13.43 19.72
N ALA A 392 -14.04 -14.15 19.49
CA ALA A 392 -13.73 -15.39 20.21
C ALA A 392 -13.23 -15.13 21.64
N SER A 393 -12.30 -14.18 21.79
CA SER A 393 -11.74 -13.77 23.07
C SER A 393 -11.07 -12.41 22.94
N THR A 394 -11.24 -11.53 23.93
CA THR A 394 -10.56 -10.23 24.00
C THR A 394 -10.55 -9.75 25.45
N ASP A 395 -9.61 -8.88 25.80
CA ASP A 395 -9.61 -8.20 27.10
C ASP A 395 -10.62 -7.05 27.10
N TYR A 396 -10.74 -6.33 25.98
CA TYR A 396 -11.64 -5.19 25.82
C TYR A 396 -12.35 -5.20 24.46
N VAL A 397 -13.64 -4.90 24.46
CA VAL A 397 -14.32 -4.59 23.18
C VAL A 397 -13.92 -3.20 22.72
N PHE A 398 -13.98 -2.22 23.61
CA PHE A 398 -13.46 -0.88 23.35
C PHE A 398 -12.43 -0.47 24.39
N ARG A 399 -11.30 0.02 23.93
CA ARG A 399 -10.31 0.69 24.72
C ARG A 399 -10.23 2.14 24.27
N CYS A 400 -10.70 3.05 25.10
CA CYS A 400 -10.86 4.45 24.76
C CYS A 400 -9.95 5.33 25.65
N THR A 401 -9.32 6.35 25.03
CA THR A 401 -8.54 7.39 25.71
C THR A 401 -9.14 8.75 25.50
N GLU A 402 -10.27 9.13 25.66
CA GLU A 402 -10.90 10.46 25.47
C GLU A 402 -11.20 10.79 24.01
N PHE A 403 -11.83 9.91 23.31
CA PHE A 403 -12.25 10.15 21.94
C PHE A 403 -13.77 10.43 21.91
N PRO A 404 -14.22 11.61 21.50
CA PRO A 404 -15.65 11.88 21.36
C PRO A 404 -16.22 11.15 20.15
N VAL A 405 -17.21 10.33 20.38
CA VAL A 405 -17.91 9.58 19.32
C VAL A 405 -19.34 10.09 19.25
N ASP A 406 -19.69 10.69 18.12
CA ASP A 406 -21.06 11.08 17.82
C ASP A 406 -21.74 9.97 16.99
N ASN A 407 -22.88 9.47 17.46
CA ASN A 407 -23.69 8.49 16.71
C ASN A 407 -22.98 7.16 16.35
N LEU A 408 -22.24 6.59 17.27
CA LEU A 408 -21.70 5.23 17.13
C LEU A 408 -22.87 4.22 17.20
N ILE A 409 -23.06 3.39 16.18
CA ILE A 409 -24.09 2.37 16.10
C ILE A 409 -23.44 0.99 16.01
N VAL A 410 -23.65 0.13 17.02
CA VAL A 410 -23.34 -1.30 16.95
C VAL A 410 -24.67 -2.05 16.76
N GLU A 411 -24.94 -2.55 15.59
CA GLU A 411 -26.21 -3.19 15.29
C GLU A 411 -26.25 -4.64 15.74
N GLU A 412 -25.15 -5.37 15.68
CA GLU A 412 -25.12 -6.76 16.14
C GLU A 412 -23.75 -7.17 16.71
N ILE A 413 -23.76 -7.65 17.95
CA ILE A 413 -22.66 -8.40 18.53
C ILE A 413 -23.19 -9.79 18.88
N ASN A 414 -22.71 -10.81 18.16
CA ASN A 414 -23.22 -12.17 18.32
C ASN A 414 -22.59 -12.85 19.52
N LYS A 415 -23.40 -13.19 20.51
CA LYS A 415 -22.97 -13.84 21.76
C LYS A 415 -22.44 -15.25 21.62
N GLY A 416 -22.83 -15.97 20.60
CA GLY A 416 -22.49 -17.38 20.45
C GLY A 416 -20.98 -17.64 20.26
N TRP A 417 -20.21 -16.60 19.99
CA TRP A 417 -18.78 -16.66 19.72
C TRP A 417 -17.91 -16.12 20.85
N PHE A 418 -18.52 -15.62 21.93
CA PHE A 418 -17.75 -15.16 23.09
C PHE A 418 -17.37 -16.35 23.95
N ILE A 419 -16.10 -16.69 23.96
CA ILE A 419 -15.51 -17.72 24.83
C ILE A 419 -15.22 -17.12 26.21
N ASP A 420 -14.94 -15.83 26.27
CA ASP A 420 -14.67 -15.12 27.52
C ASP A 420 -15.97 -14.53 28.08
N GLU A 421 -16.33 -14.94 29.31
CA GLU A 421 -17.49 -14.42 29.99
C GLU A 421 -17.44 -12.91 30.26
N LYS A 422 -16.28 -12.29 30.18
CA LYS A 422 -16.12 -10.83 30.26
C LYS A 422 -16.82 -10.06 29.18
N ILE A 423 -17.14 -10.71 28.05
CA ILE A 423 -17.82 -10.08 26.94
C ILE A 423 -19.30 -10.51 26.93
N LYS A 424 -20.01 -10.16 27.96
CA LYS A 424 -21.47 -10.41 28.06
C LYS A 424 -22.26 -9.26 27.45
N LEU A 425 -22.15 -9.03 26.15
CA LEU A 425 -23.07 -8.10 25.48
C LEU A 425 -24.40 -8.81 25.18
N PRO A 426 -25.49 -8.44 25.84
CA PRO A 426 -26.77 -9.05 25.58
C PRO A 426 -27.27 -8.64 24.19
N SER A 427 -27.69 -9.62 23.36
CA SER A 427 -28.28 -9.37 22.05
C SER A 427 -29.55 -8.50 22.09
N ALA A 428 -30.14 -8.33 23.27
CA ALA A 428 -31.34 -7.54 23.47
C ALA A 428 -31.13 -6.02 23.34
N TYR A 429 -29.92 -5.59 23.17
CA TYR A 429 -29.63 -4.16 23.27
C TYR A 429 -29.61 -3.40 21.95
N GLY A 430 -29.53 -4.00 20.80
CA GLY A 430 -29.67 -3.31 19.54
C GLY A 430 -29.18 -1.86 19.55
N ARG A 431 -29.85 -0.96 18.86
CA ARG A 431 -29.53 0.48 18.84
C ARG A 431 -29.60 1.15 20.21
N TYR A 432 -30.48 0.69 21.09
CA TYR A 432 -30.69 1.36 22.37
C TYR A 432 -29.54 1.10 23.34
N HIS A 433 -29.07 -0.10 23.36
CA HIS A 433 -27.94 -0.48 24.18
C HIS A 433 -26.66 0.26 23.79
N TYR A 434 -26.56 0.56 22.55
CA TYR A 434 -25.40 1.23 22.01
C TYR A 434 -25.29 2.70 22.45
N MET A 435 -26.38 3.40 22.61
CA MET A 435 -26.39 4.75 23.22
C MET A 435 -25.92 4.70 24.68
N ALA A 436 -26.30 3.65 25.41
CA ALA A 436 -25.82 3.39 26.77
C ALA A 436 -24.31 3.04 26.79
N TYR A 437 -23.84 2.39 25.76
CA TYR A 437 -22.44 2.00 25.59
C TYR A 437 -21.52 3.21 25.45
N GLY A 438 -21.88 4.17 24.61
CA GLY A 438 -21.14 5.42 24.49
C GLY A 438 -21.08 6.19 25.81
N LYS A 439 -22.20 6.18 26.58
CA LYS A 439 -22.24 6.80 27.91
C LYS A 439 -21.30 6.11 28.91
N ILE A 440 -21.24 4.77 28.88
CA ILE A 440 -20.34 4.00 29.76
C ILE A 440 -18.88 4.26 29.43
N LEU A 441 -18.54 4.36 28.16
CA LEU A 441 -17.19 4.71 27.75
C LEU A 441 -16.80 6.10 28.25
N ASP A 442 -17.70 7.04 28.25
CA ASP A 442 -17.49 8.37 28.79
C ASP A 442 -17.27 8.34 30.31
N ASP A 443 -18.05 7.55 31.02
CA ASP A 443 -17.97 7.42 32.48
C ASP A 443 -16.69 6.65 32.93
N CYS A 444 -16.18 5.74 32.12
CA CYS A 444 -14.96 4.97 32.41
C CYS A 444 -13.66 5.72 32.05
N ARG A 445 -13.73 6.72 31.22
CA ARG A 445 -12.60 7.46 30.66
C ARG A 445 -11.60 8.02 31.68
N PRO A 446 -12.01 8.59 32.80
CA PRO A 446 -11.06 9.19 33.74
C PRO A 446 -10.26 8.19 34.56
N LYS A 447 -10.62 6.92 34.59
CA LYS A 447 -10.06 5.94 35.52
C LYS A 447 -8.97 5.06 34.94
N ASP A 448 -9.21 4.46 33.79
CA ASP A 448 -8.28 3.48 33.23
C ASP A 448 -8.31 3.39 31.69
N ASN A 449 -9.10 4.20 31.03
CA ASN A 449 -9.25 4.21 29.57
C ASN A 449 -9.66 2.88 28.98
N ARG A 450 -10.34 2.05 29.73
CA ARG A 450 -10.72 0.71 29.35
C ARG A 450 -12.20 0.49 29.49
N TYR A 451 -12.71 -0.20 28.48
CA TYR A 451 -13.96 -0.87 28.56
C TYR A 451 -13.67 -2.36 28.47
N ASP A 452 -13.79 -3.07 29.57
CA ASP A 452 -13.28 -4.45 29.71
C ASP A 452 -14.26 -5.52 29.18
N GLY A 453 -15.37 -5.11 28.59
CA GLY A 453 -16.35 -6.06 28.13
C GLY A 453 -17.12 -6.82 29.25
N THR A 454 -16.70 -6.65 30.50
CA THR A 454 -17.53 -7.03 31.68
C THR A 454 -18.57 -5.97 31.86
N LEU A 455 -19.32 -5.82 30.81
CA LEU A 455 -20.37 -4.85 30.82
C LEU A 455 -21.31 -5.13 31.93
N LYS A 456 -21.63 -4.07 32.64
CA LYS A 456 -22.78 -4.07 33.51
C LYS A 456 -23.96 -4.64 32.74
N THR A 457 -24.65 -5.55 33.37
CA THR A 457 -25.90 -6.06 32.85
C THR A 457 -26.90 -4.90 32.67
N PRO A 458 -27.92 -5.04 31.86
CA PRO A 458 -28.94 -4.03 31.76
C PRO A 458 -29.60 -3.61 33.07
N ALA A 459 -29.71 -4.54 33.98
CA ALA A 459 -30.24 -4.27 35.32
C ALA A 459 -29.28 -3.40 36.13
N GLU A 460 -27.98 -3.62 35.99
CA GLU A 460 -26.96 -2.78 36.63
C GLU A 460 -26.88 -1.38 36.03
N LEU A 461 -27.07 -1.26 34.69
CA LEU A 461 -27.12 0.03 34.02
C LEU A 461 -28.41 0.81 34.30
N ALA A 462 -29.53 0.12 34.50
CA ALA A 462 -30.78 0.74 34.83
C ALA A 462 -30.89 1.19 36.31
N ALA A 463 -29.98 0.68 37.15
CA ALA A 463 -29.89 1.02 38.57
C ALA A 463 -28.96 2.22 38.87
N GLU A 464 -28.22 2.71 37.88
CA GLU A 464 -27.44 3.95 37.88
C GLU A 464 -28.20 5.11 37.26
#